data_c84eb3897c7a5090aa8d4068c3921c69
#
_entry.id   c84eb3897c7a5090aa8d4068c3921c69
#
_cell.length_a   1.000
_cell.length_b   1.000
_cell.length_c   1.000
_cell.angle_alpha   90.00
_cell.angle_beta   90.00
_cell.angle_gamma   90.00
#
_symmetry.space_group_name_H-M   'P 1'
#
loop_
_entity.id
_entity.type
_entity.pdbx_description
1 polymer ?
#
loop_
_entity_poly.entity_id
_entity_poly.type
_entity_poly.pdbx_seq_one_letter_code
_entity_poly.pdbx_strand_id
1 'polypeptide(L)'
;DAYALMKVLFFNHGIKDFLLLSNMVRDESQGRKVYENLSRVVAKFMRGVCIDYAGCIPWDGLLQKGVSRREPVICCYPESPSSRSFRALASFLIKRNGEQKPTDGNIKFFLKRLMDVAKDESRAQ
;
A
#
# COMPACT_ATOMS: atom_id res chain seq x y z
N ASP A 1 -2.69 2.70 -15.37
CA ASP A 1 -4.05 3.06 -14.99
C ASP A 1 -4.64 2.01 -14.05
N ALA A 2 -4.84 2.40 -12.77
CA ALA A 2 -5.32 1.52 -11.70
C ALA A 2 -6.69 0.91 -12.02
N TYR A 3 -7.60 1.68 -12.59
CA TYR A 3 -8.94 1.21 -12.96
C TYR A 3 -8.89 0.09 -14.02
N ALA A 4 -8.05 0.24 -15.03
CA ALA A 4 -7.88 -0.77 -16.07
C ALA A 4 -7.33 -2.08 -15.48
N LEU A 5 -6.34 -2.00 -14.60
CA LEU A 5 -5.80 -3.16 -13.90
C LEU A 5 -6.85 -3.84 -13.02
N MET A 6 -7.63 -3.08 -12.27
CA MET A 6 -8.73 -3.62 -11.46
C MET A 6 -9.77 -4.35 -12.31
N LYS A 7 -10.12 -3.80 -13.49
CA LYS A 7 -11.02 -4.47 -14.44
C LYS A 7 -10.48 -5.83 -14.88
N VAL A 8 -9.21 -5.89 -15.28
CA VAL A 8 -8.58 -7.16 -15.70
C VAL A 8 -8.58 -8.17 -14.55
N LEU A 9 -8.19 -7.77 -13.36
CA LEU A 9 -8.16 -8.65 -12.20
C LEU A 9 -9.57 -9.13 -11.78
N PHE A 10 -10.55 -8.27 -11.86
CA PHE A 10 -11.94 -8.63 -11.56
C PHE A 10 -12.53 -9.58 -12.59
N PHE A 11 -12.48 -9.23 -13.88
CA PHE A 11 -13.15 -10.01 -14.92
C PHE A 11 -12.41 -11.31 -15.26
N ASN A 12 -11.09 -11.31 -15.25
CA ASN A 12 -10.31 -12.48 -15.66
C ASN A 12 -9.94 -13.39 -14.48
N HIS A 13 -9.87 -12.86 -13.26
CA HIS A 13 -9.39 -13.59 -12.08
C HIS A 13 -10.37 -13.59 -10.89
N GLY A 14 -11.52 -12.93 -11.01
CA GLY A 14 -12.53 -12.88 -9.96
C GLY A 14 -12.10 -12.15 -8.68
N ILE A 15 -11.05 -11.33 -8.73
CA ILE A 15 -10.57 -10.56 -7.58
C ILE A 15 -11.55 -9.42 -7.30
N LYS A 16 -12.04 -9.36 -6.06
CA LYS A 16 -13.05 -8.39 -5.64
C LYS A 16 -12.60 -7.43 -4.56
N ASP A 17 -11.52 -7.74 -3.85
CA ASP A 17 -11.03 -6.95 -2.73
C ASP A 17 -9.71 -6.27 -3.09
N PHE A 18 -9.71 -4.96 -3.02
CA PHE A 18 -8.56 -4.12 -3.36
C PHE A 18 -8.20 -3.18 -2.23
N LEU A 19 -6.91 -2.96 -2.07
CA LEU A 19 -6.36 -1.88 -1.25
C LEU A 19 -5.81 -0.78 -2.15
N LEU A 20 -6.27 0.44 -1.96
CA LEU A 20 -5.78 1.61 -2.68
C LEU A 20 -4.81 2.41 -1.83
N LEU A 21 -3.62 2.57 -2.34
CA LEU A 21 -2.62 3.52 -1.85
C LEU A 21 -2.46 4.63 -2.88
N SER A 22 -2.73 5.87 -2.48
CA SER A 22 -2.50 7.04 -3.35
C SER A 22 -1.04 7.48 -3.27
N ASN A 23 -0.33 7.46 -4.40
CA ASN A 23 1.10 7.78 -4.44
C ASN A 23 1.36 9.14 -5.08
N MET A 24 2.42 9.82 -4.63
CA MET A 24 2.86 11.13 -5.15
C MET A 24 1.77 12.21 -5.06
N VAL A 25 1.01 12.21 -4.01
CA VAL A 25 -0.03 13.21 -3.76
C VAL A 25 0.54 14.40 -2.97
N ARG A 26 -0.13 15.54 -3.07
CA ARG A 26 0.25 16.74 -2.31
C ARG A 26 0.01 16.56 -0.82
N ASP A 27 -1.15 15.99 -0.46
CA ASP A 27 -1.63 15.84 0.91
C ASP A 27 -2.65 14.69 1.01
N GLU A 28 -3.05 14.37 2.23
CA GLU A 28 -4.05 13.34 2.52
C GLU A 28 -5.41 13.63 1.88
N SER A 29 -5.81 14.90 1.80
CA SER A 29 -7.07 15.31 1.18
C SER A 29 -7.09 14.93 -0.31
N GLN A 30 -5.99 15.17 -1.02
CA GLN A 30 -5.86 14.76 -2.41
C GLN A 30 -5.87 13.24 -2.54
N GLY A 31 -5.19 12.53 -1.65
CA GLY A 31 -5.20 11.07 -1.61
C GLY A 31 -6.60 10.48 -1.46
N ARG A 32 -7.41 11.04 -0.56
CA ARG A 32 -8.80 10.64 -0.35
C ARG A 32 -9.69 10.96 -1.54
N LYS A 33 -9.51 12.09 -2.21
CA LYS A 33 -10.24 12.40 -3.44
C LYS A 33 -9.98 11.37 -4.56
N VAL A 34 -8.74 10.92 -4.70
CA VAL A 34 -8.39 9.85 -5.67
C VAL A 34 -9.16 8.58 -5.32
N TYR A 35 -9.15 8.18 -4.05
CA TYR A 35 -9.88 7.02 -3.57
C TYR A 35 -11.40 7.14 -3.83
N GLU A 36 -12.02 8.26 -3.46
CA GLU A 36 -13.46 8.50 -3.62
C GLU A 36 -13.87 8.46 -5.08
N ASN A 37 -13.09 9.09 -5.97
CA ASN A 37 -13.36 9.09 -7.40
C ASN A 37 -13.27 7.69 -8.00
N LEU A 38 -12.22 6.93 -7.68
CA LEU A 38 -12.06 5.57 -8.16
C LEU A 38 -13.17 4.65 -7.62
N SER A 39 -13.47 4.74 -6.32
CA SER A 39 -14.53 3.96 -5.67
C SER A 39 -15.89 4.20 -6.31
N ARG A 40 -16.20 5.44 -6.66
CA ARG A 40 -17.45 5.81 -7.34
C ARG A 40 -17.57 5.15 -8.72
N VAL A 41 -16.48 5.18 -9.49
CA VAL A 41 -16.45 4.57 -10.84
C VAL A 41 -16.55 3.04 -10.74
N VAL A 42 -15.80 2.44 -9.80
CA VAL A 42 -15.82 0.99 -9.56
C VAL A 42 -17.21 0.52 -9.13
N ALA A 43 -17.84 1.23 -8.18
CA ALA A 43 -19.20 0.91 -7.73
C ALA A 43 -20.24 0.93 -8.87
N LYS A 44 -20.05 1.80 -9.86
CA LYS A 44 -20.93 1.92 -11.01
C LYS A 44 -20.77 0.77 -12.01
N PHE A 45 -19.55 0.30 -12.25
CA PHE A 45 -19.23 -0.60 -13.36
C PHE A 45 -18.77 -2.01 -12.93
N MET A 46 -18.37 -2.18 -11.69
CA MET A 46 -17.87 -3.46 -11.16
C MET A 46 -18.61 -3.82 -9.86
N ARG A 47 -19.80 -4.39 -10.01
CA ARG A 47 -20.64 -4.77 -8.86
C ARG A 47 -19.97 -5.83 -8.00
N GLY A 48 -19.99 -5.61 -6.69
CA GLY A 48 -19.42 -6.55 -5.71
C GLY A 48 -17.92 -6.40 -5.49
N VAL A 49 -17.27 -5.40 -6.10
CA VAL A 49 -15.89 -5.04 -5.80
C VAL A 49 -15.84 -4.08 -4.61
N CYS A 50 -14.96 -4.38 -3.66
CA CYS A 50 -14.66 -3.55 -2.51
C CYS A 50 -13.28 -2.92 -2.67
N ILE A 51 -13.19 -1.62 -2.38
CA ILE A 51 -11.90 -0.90 -2.31
C ILE A 51 -11.79 -0.30 -0.92
N ASP A 52 -10.72 -0.65 -0.21
CA ASP A 52 -10.36 -0.01 1.04
C ASP A 52 -9.20 0.97 0.83
N TYR A 53 -9.24 2.07 1.55
CA TYR A 53 -8.19 3.07 1.50
C TYR A 53 -7.06 2.72 2.46
N ALA A 54 -5.85 2.52 1.93
CA ALA A 54 -4.66 2.17 2.72
C ALA A 54 -3.82 3.40 3.11
N GLY A 55 -4.20 4.59 2.65
CA GLY A 55 -3.46 5.83 2.92
C GLY A 55 -2.81 6.44 1.68
N CYS A 56 -1.89 7.33 1.89
CA CYS A 56 -1.16 7.97 0.79
C CYS A 56 0.34 8.12 1.09
N ILE A 57 1.12 8.19 0.02
CA ILE A 57 2.51 8.60 0.06
C ILE A 57 2.59 10.00 -0.56
N PRO A 58 3.01 11.02 0.20
CA PRO A 58 3.12 12.36 -0.35
C PRO A 58 4.28 12.48 -1.32
N TRP A 59 4.20 13.46 -2.21
CA TRP A 59 5.37 13.88 -2.97
C TRP A 59 6.46 14.34 -2.00
N ASP A 60 7.66 13.78 -2.14
CA ASP A 60 8.77 14.00 -1.22
C ASP A 60 10.10 13.96 -1.97
N GLY A 61 10.81 15.10 -1.99
CA GLY A 61 12.11 15.19 -2.64
C GLY A 61 13.18 14.30 -2.00
N LEU A 62 13.04 13.95 -0.73
CA LEU A 62 13.95 13.03 -0.05
C LEU A 62 13.75 11.59 -0.52
N LEU A 63 12.50 11.21 -0.83
CA LEU A 63 12.21 9.93 -1.48
C LEU A 63 12.91 9.82 -2.83
N GLN A 64 12.84 10.87 -3.65
CA GLN A 64 13.53 10.90 -4.94
C GLN A 64 15.07 10.82 -4.80
N LYS A 65 15.63 11.47 -3.78
CA LYS A 65 17.07 11.35 -3.47
C LYS A 65 17.45 9.92 -3.08
N GLY A 66 16.64 9.25 -2.28
CA GLY A 66 16.83 7.84 -1.95
C GLY A 66 16.83 6.96 -3.19
N VAL A 67 15.85 7.14 -4.08
CA VAL A 67 15.78 6.41 -5.36
C VAL A 67 17.03 6.63 -6.21
N SER A 68 17.50 7.88 -6.33
CA SER A 68 18.72 8.21 -7.08
C SER A 68 19.98 7.54 -6.51
N ARG A 69 20.03 7.35 -5.20
CA ARG A 69 21.11 6.65 -4.50
C ARG A 69 20.96 5.14 -4.45
N ARG A 70 19.82 4.61 -4.92
CA ARG A 70 19.44 3.20 -4.79
C ARG A 70 19.37 2.73 -3.34
N GLU A 71 18.96 3.63 -2.45
CA GLU A 71 18.80 3.39 -1.02
C GLU A 71 17.34 3.62 -0.62
N PRO A 72 16.75 2.75 0.22
CA PRO A 72 15.40 2.97 0.72
C PRO A 72 15.32 4.28 1.52
N VAL A 73 14.32 5.11 1.23
CA VAL A 73 14.13 6.39 1.92
C VAL A 73 14.01 6.23 3.44
N ILE A 74 13.41 5.14 3.88
CA ILE A 74 13.22 4.85 5.30
C ILE A 74 14.54 4.63 6.06
N CYS A 75 15.58 4.21 5.33
CA CYS A 75 16.93 4.02 5.90
C CYS A 75 17.72 5.33 5.88
N CYS A 76 17.73 6.04 4.75
CA CYS A 76 18.56 7.26 4.61
C CYS A 76 17.88 8.52 5.15
N TYR A 77 16.55 8.59 5.16
CA TYR A 77 15.77 9.72 5.65
C TYR A 77 14.58 9.27 6.51
N PRO A 78 14.82 8.68 7.69
CA PRO A 78 13.78 8.02 8.49
C PRO A 78 12.66 8.97 8.94
N GLU A 79 12.93 10.25 9.09
CA GLU A 79 11.96 11.27 9.53
C GLU A 79 11.27 12.00 8.38
N SER A 80 11.56 11.65 7.14
CA SER A 80 10.89 12.26 5.98
C SER A 80 9.39 11.98 5.95
N PRO A 81 8.58 12.84 5.32
CA PRO A 81 7.14 12.60 5.17
C PRO A 81 6.82 11.25 4.55
N SER A 82 7.53 10.86 3.49
CA SER A 82 7.34 9.55 2.85
C SER A 82 7.71 8.39 3.77
N SER A 83 8.79 8.48 4.55
CA SER A 83 9.19 7.44 5.51
C SER A 83 8.14 7.23 6.60
N ARG A 84 7.55 8.32 7.10
CA ARG A 84 6.43 8.23 8.06
C ARG A 84 5.22 7.57 7.43
N SER A 85 4.88 7.91 6.19
CA SER A 85 3.77 7.29 5.46
C SER A 85 4.01 5.80 5.18
N PHE A 86 5.21 5.38 4.82
CA PHE A 86 5.56 3.96 4.66
C PHE A 86 5.43 3.18 5.97
N ARG A 87 5.86 3.76 7.11
CA ARG A 87 5.65 3.11 8.42
C ARG A 87 4.18 3.00 8.78
N ALA A 88 3.39 4.03 8.52
CA ALA A 88 1.94 3.99 8.73
C ALA A 88 1.26 2.92 7.87
N LEU A 89 1.65 2.81 6.60
CA LEU A 89 1.18 1.77 5.69
C LEU A 89 1.54 0.37 6.20
N ALA A 90 2.77 0.16 6.64
CA ALA A 90 3.21 -1.11 7.20
C ALA A 90 2.37 -1.50 8.44
N SER A 91 2.16 -0.57 9.36
CA SER A 91 1.32 -0.77 10.54
C SER A 91 -0.13 -1.11 10.18
N PHE A 92 -0.70 -0.41 9.21
CA PHE A 92 -2.04 -0.69 8.68
C PHE A 92 -2.14 -2.12 8.12
N LEU A 93 -1.19 -2.54 7.29
CA LEU A 93 -1.18 -3.87 6.68
C LEU A 93 -1.00 -4.99 7.70
N ILE A 94 -0.14 -4.80 8.70
CA ILE A 94 0.08 -5.76 9.78
C ILE A 94 -1.20 -5.94 10.61
N LYS A 95 -1.84 -4.85 11.01
CA LYS A 95 -3.10 -4.86 11.76
C LYS A 95 -4.22 -5.54 10.98
N ARG A 96 -4.39 -5.18 9.71
CA ARG A 96 -5.39 -5.77 8.82
C ARG A 96 -5.22 -7.28 8.67
N ASN A 97 -3.98 -7.77 8.55
CA ASN A 97 -3.71 -9.21 8.45
C ASN A 97 -4.00 -9.97 9.75
N GLY A 98 -3.86 -9.33 10.91
CA GLY A 98 -4.24 -9.91 12.21
C GLY A 98 -5.74 -10.11 12.38
N GLU A 99 -6.56 -9.29 11.71
CA GLU A 99 -8.02 -9.31 11.79
C GLU A 99 -8.69 -10.22 10.76
N GLN A 100 -8.01 -10.56 9.67
CA GLN A 100 -8.54 -11.43 8.62
C GLN A 100 -8.22 -12.91 8.87
N LYS A 101 -9.25 -13.76 8.81
CA LYS A 101 -9.09 -15.23 8.76
C LYS A 101 -8.22 -15.63 7.54
N PRO A 102 -7.47 -16.73 7.64
CA PRO A 102 -6.52 -17.13 6.59
C PRO A 102 -7.25 -17.47 5.28
N THR A 103 -7.29 -16.55 4.36
CA THR A 103 -7.51 -16.84 2.95
C THR A 103 -6.15 -16.98 2.28
N ASP A 104 -5.94 -18.12 1.62
CA ASP A 104 -4.73 -18.43 0.87
C ASP A 104 -4.34 -17.29 -0.07
N GLY A 105 -3.15 -16.72 0.13
CA GLY A 105 -2.66 -15.70 -0.77
C GLY A 105 -1.24 -15.19 -0.45
N ASN A 106 -0.51 -14.91 -1.48
CA ASN A 106 0.88 -14.48 -1.58
C ASN A 106 1.31 -13.33 -0.63
N ILE A 107 0.39 -12.47 -0.19
CA ILE A 107 0.67 -11.31 0.69
C ILE A 107 1.07 -11.76 2.10
N LYS A 108 0.45 -12.83 2.63
CA LYS A 108 0.83 -13.40 3.94
C LYS A 108 2.24 -13.95 3.95
N PHE A 109 2.62 -14.63 2.87
CA PHE A 109 3.96 -15.20 2.72
C PHE A 109 5.01 -14.08 2.64
N PHE A 110 4.72 -13.02 1.90
CA PHE A 110 5.59 -11.86 1.76
C PHE A 110 5.76 -11.11 3.10
N LEU A 111 4.66 -10.83 3.81
CA LEU A 111 4.70 -10.15 5.11
C LEU A 111 5.36 -11.01 6.20
N LYS A 112 5.09 -12.32 6.21
CA LYS A 112 5.77 -13.25 7.13
C LYS A 112 7.29 -13.25 6.89
N ARG A 113 7.71 -13.29 5.64
CA ARG A 113 9.13 -13.24 5.28
C ARG A 113 9.79 -11.91 5.66
N LEU A 114 9.10 -10.77 5.48
CA LEU A 114 9.57 -9.47 5.95
C LEU A 114 9.71 -9.40 7.47
N MET A 115 8.74 -9.94 8.20
CA MET A 115 8.78 -9.99 9.67
C MET A 115 9.89 -10.91 10.19
N ASP A 116 10.15 -12.02 9.51
CA ASP A 116 11.22 -12.95 9.86
C ASP A 116 12.60 -12.32 9.62
N VAL A 117 12.79 -11.62 8.51
CA VAL A 117 14.02 -10.85 8.23
C VAL A 117 14.24 -9.74 9.27
N ALA A 118 13.19 -8.97 9.61
CA ALA A 118 13.29 -7.91 10.62
C ALA A 118 13.62 -8.45 12.03
N LYS A 119 13.17 -9.66 12.37
CA LYS A 119 13.52 -10.34 13.63
C LYS A 119 14.96 -10.83 13.64
N ASP A 120 15.47 -11.32 12.52
CA ASP A 120 16.85 -11.77 12.41
C ASP A 120 17.83 -10.59 12.50
N GLU A 121 17.52 -9.44 11.92
CA GLU A 121 18.31 -8.21 12.09
C GLU A 121 18.30 -7.70 13.53
N SER A 122 17.18 -7.80 14.25
CA SER A 122 17.11 -7.46 15.68
C SER A 122 17.89 -8.41 16.58
N ARG A 123 18.13 -9.66 16.16
CA ARG A 123 18.94 -10.64 16.89
C ARG A 123 20.43 -10.55 16.58
N ALA A 124 20.81 -9.95 15.46
CA ALA A 124 22.20 -9.75 15.05
C ALA A 124 22.86 -8.51 15.69
N GLN A 125 22.10 -7.73 16.44
CA GLN A 125 22.58 -6.63 17.29
C GLN A 125 22.55 -7.08 18.76
#